data_023f0739c93c4d18452ae91595ccb687
#
_entry.id   023f0739c93c4d18452ae91595ccb687
#
_cell.length_a   1.000
_cell.length_b   1.000
_cell.length_c   1.000
_cell.angle_alpha   90.00
_cell.angle_beta   90.00
_cell.angle_gamma   90.00
#
_symmetry.space_group_name_H-M   'P 1'
#
loop_
_entity.id
_entity.type
_entity.pdbx_description
1 polymer ?
#
loop_
_entity_poly.entity_id
_entity_poly.type
_entity_poly.pdbx_seq_one_letter_code
_entity_poly.pdbx_strand_id
1 'polypeptide(L)'
;MTIAPLATRLAMAVALAVSAATVMAAPKTEIKLGNTVPYSGPASFYGLVGAATMAYFAKVNDDGGINGRKVTVISLDDALAPPKTVEQVRRLVEQDEVDAVVNQVGTATASSVRKYLNTQGVPQFFVQSGSNNFQQPKEFRYSTSALMNYSFEAKIYAQQILRDKPSAKIAILYQNDDYGKDYLSGLKAGLGAQAAKALVGEVTYEQSDPTLDSQILTLRASGADTIILAAYSKQVSQSLKKMVDLNWKPLVYISHVSAQVYPTLSLVGLENTIGVMTASIIKDPSDPTWHNDADYKAWLAWMGKYYPKGDINNGSNASVYATCAAITHVLKAAGDDLSRENILKQMTSLKEFAAPMLLPGITMSMSPDNYNLFRKIQLQRFDGKRWVPVGKPVGE
;
A
#
# COMPACT_ATOMS: atom_id res chain seq x y z
N MET A 1 67.44 47.85 -58.14
CA MET A 1 66.47 47.50 -59.19
C MET A 1 66.13 46.05 -59.01
N THR A 2 64.95 45.73 -58.47
CA THR A 2 64.10 44.59 -58.80
C THR A 2 63.07 44.44 -57.73
N ILE A 3 61.91 44.52 -58.17
CA ILE A 3 60.61 44.55 -57.38
C ILE A 3 60.23 43.11 -57.05
N ALA A 4 59.91 42.84 -55.82
CA ALA A 4 59.30 41.56 -55.42
C ALA A 4 57.79 41.74 -55.20
N PRO A 5 56.87 40.88 -55.70
CA PRO A 5 55.44 41.02 -55.50
C PRO A 5 55.00 40.33 -54.21
N LEU A 6 54.04 41.01 -53.59
CA LEU A 6 53.27 40.59 -52.40
C LEU A 6 52.39 39.36 -52.73
N ALA A 7 52.61 38.27 -52.03
CA ALA A 7 51.70 37.09 -52.10
C ALA A 7 50.64 37.22 -51.04
N THR A 8 49.43 37.41 -51.51
CA THR A 8 48.20 37.43 -50.73
C THR A 8 47.87 36.01 -50.22
N ARG A 9 47.95 35.79 -48.91
CA ARG A 9 47.46 34.53 -48.29
C ARG A 9 45.92 34.66 -48.00
N LEU A 10 45.18 34.00 -48.82
CA LEU A 10 43.75 33.79 -48.60
C LEU A 10 43.55 32.74 -47.51
N ALA A 11 43.16 33.14 -46.30
CA ALA A 11 42.80 32.23 -45.21
C ALA A 11 41.37 31.78 -45.41
N MET A 12 41.19 30.52 -45.82
CA MET A 12 39.88 29.86 -45.94
C MET A 12 39.46 29.38 -44.57
N ALA A 13 38.58 30.15 -43.90
CA ALA A 13 37.94 29.73 -42.65
C ALA A 13 36.83 28.74 -42.96
N VAL A 14 37.13 27.45 -42.76
CA VAL A 14 36.10 26.38 -42.75
C VAL A 14 35.37 26.45 -41.43
N ALA A 15 34.15 27.02 -41.42
CA ALA A 15 33.25 26.96 -40.29
C ALA A 15 32.64 25.53 -40.20
N LEU A 16 33.18 24.68 -39.30
CA LEU A 16 32.48 23.46 -38.88
C LEU A 16 31.27 23.84 -38.06
N ALA A 17 30.10 23.86 -38.71
CA ALA A 17 28.82 23.85 -38.02
C ALA A 17 28.61 22.45 -37.43
N VAL A 18 28.98 22.26 -36.16
CA VAL A 18 28.61 21.09 -35.38
C VAL A 18 27.10 21.22 -35.11
N SER A 19 26.28 20.65 -35.98
CA SER A 19 24.86 20.42 -35.70
C SER A 19 24.76 19.43 -34.54
N ALA A 20 24.54 19.92 -33.33
CA ALA A 20 24.14 19.11 -32.21
C ALA A 20 22.74 18.55 -32.55
N ALA A 21 22.72 17.42 -33.29
CA ALA A 21 21.53 16.64 -33.42
C ALA A 21 21.19 16.14 -32.00
N THR A 22 20.22 16.76 -31.36
CA THR A 22 19.56 16.20 -30.19
C THR A 22 19.03 14.84 -30.65
N VAL A 23 19.71 13.78 -30.29
CA VAL A 23 19.21 12.41 -30.43
C VAL A 23 17.99 12.34 -29.53
N MET A 24 16.82 12.65 -30.08
CA MET A 24 15.57 12.31 -29.42
C MET A 24 15.55 10.79 -29.32
N ALA A 25 15.69 10.28 -28.10
CA ALA A 25 15.52 8.87 -27.84
C ALA A 25 14.18 8.44 -28.47
N ALA A 26 14.19 7.32 -29.23
CA ALA A 26 12.97 6.80 -29.81
C ALA A 26 11.91 6.66 -28.70
N PRO A 27 10.65 7.03 -28.98
CA PRO A 27 9.62 6.96 -27.95
C PRO A 27 9.53 5.51 -27.46
N LYS A 28 9.59 5.33 -26.14
CA LYS A 28 9.41 4.02 -25.50
C LYS A 28 8.10 3.41 -25.97
N THR A 29 8.15 2.19 -26.49
CA THR A 29 6.97 1.44 -26.95
C THR A 29 6.35 0.59 -25.85
N GLU A 30 7.03 0.45 -24.72
CA GLU A 30 6.66 -0.38 -23.58
C GLU A 30 6.93 0.34 -22.27
N ILE A 31 6.06 0.08 -21.27
CA ILE A 31 6.24 0.47 -19.88
C ILE A 31 6.52 -0.79 -19.07
N LYS A 32 7.66 -0.86 -18.39
CA LYS A 32 8.03 -1.99 -17.53
C LYS A 32 7.83 -1.64 -16.07
N LEU A 33 6.97 -2.37 -15.37
CA LEU A 33 6.73 -2.22 -13.93
C LEU A 33 7.28 -3.43 -13.19
N GLY A 34 8.06 -3.18 -12.15
CA GLY A 34 8.56 -4.20 -11.24
C GLY A 34 7.64 -4.38 -10.04
N ASN A 35 7.59 -5.58 -9.48
CA ASN A 35 6.83 -5.88 -8.28
C ASN A 35 7.51 -7.00 -7.49
N THR A 36 7.58 -6.90 -6.16
CA THR A 36 7.99 -8.00 -5.27
C THR A 36 6.91 -8.27 -4.23
N VAL A 37 6.51 -9.54 -4.12
CA VAL A 37 5.44 -10.00 -3.22
C VAL A 37 5.76 -11.40 -2.68
N PRO A 38 5.19 -11.80 -1.55
CA PRO A 38 5.38 -13.14 -1.00
C PRO A 38 4.49 -14.18 -1.71
N TYR A 39 4.92 -14.74 -2.82
CA TYR A 39 4.23 -15.88 -3.43
C TYR A 39 4.43 -17.17 -2.62
N SER A 40 5.47 -17.22 -1.80
CA SER A 40 5.83 -18.35 -0.95
C SER A 40 5.94 -17.92 0.52
N GLY A 41 6.05 -18.92 1.43
CA GLY A 41 6.24 -18.71 2.85
C GLY A 41 4.95 -18.43 3.64
N PRO A 42 5.07 -18.09 4.94
CA PRO A 42 3.92 -17.92 5.85
C PRO A 42 2.97 -16.78 5.48
N ALA A 43 3.45 -15.80 4.72
CA ALA A 43 2.68 -14.64 4.26
C ALA A 43 2.19 -14.78 2.80
N SER A 44 2.22 -15.99 2.22
CA SER A 44 1.87 -16.24 0.81
C SER A 44 0.45 -15.79 0.43
N PHE A 45 -0.43 -15.65 1.41
CA PHE A 45 -1.74 -15.01 1.21
C PHE A 45 -1.65 -13.64 0.50
N TYR A 46 -0.63 -12.83 0.82
CA TYR A 46 -0.47 -11.51 0.21
C TYR A 46 0.17 -11.54 -1.19
N GLY A 47 0.56 -12.70 -1.70
CA GLY A 47 0.99 -12.90 -3.09
C GLY A 47 -0.09 -12.54 -4.12
N LEU A 48 -1.38 -12.54 -3.68
CA LEU A 48 -2.49 -12.07 -4.51
C LEU A 48 -2.26 -10.66 -5.09
N VAL A 49 -1.51 -9.78 -4.38
CA VAL A 49 -1.22 -8.43 -4.84
C VAL A 49 -0.48 -8.43 -6.18
N GLY A 50 0.53 -9.28 -6.33
CA GLY A 50 1.26 -9.41 -7.60
C GLY A 50 0.37 -9.99 -8.71
N ALA A 51 -0.38 -11.05 -8.39
CA ALA A 51 -1.29 -11.69 -9.35
C ALA A 51 -2.39 -10.72 -9.84
N ALA A 52 -3.02 -9.99 -8.94
CA ALA A 52 -4.04 -8.98 -9.27
C ALA A 52 -3.43 -7.80 -10.05
N THR A 53 -2.21 -7.37 -9.73
CA THR A 53 -1.49 -6.33 -10.48
C THR A 53 -1.25 -6.77 -11.93
N MET A 54 -0.73 -7.98 -12.15
CA MET A 54 -0.54 -8.53 -13.49
C MET A 54 -1.85 -8.64 -14.26
N ALA A 55 -2.91 -9.13 -13.62
CA ALA A 55 -4.23 -9.26 -14.23
C ALA A 55 -4.86 -7.89 -14.59
N TYR A 56 -4.63 -6.87 -13.77
CA TYR A 56 -5.11 -5.52 -14.06
C TYR A 56 -4.43 -4.94 -15.31
N PHE A 57 -3.12 -5.06 -15.42
CA PHE A 57 -2.38 -4.53 -16.55
C PHE A 57 -2.58 -5.38 -17.82
N ALA A 58 -2.95 -6.67 -17.72
CA ALA A 58 -3.45 -7.44 -18.86
C ALA A 58 -4.72 -6.80 -19.44
N LYS A 59 -5.69 -6.39 -18.58
CA LYS A 59 -6.85 -5.61 -19.02
C LYS A 59 -6.45 -4.31 -19.69
N VAL A 60 -5.54 -3.54 -19.07
CA VAL A 60 -5.07 -2.26 -19.61
C VAL A 60 -4.49 -2.46 -21.02
N ASN A 61 -3.75 -3.55 -21.24
CA ASN A 61 -3.18 -3.88 -22.55
C ASN A 61 -4.25 -4.25 -23.58
N ASP A 62 -5.28 -5.03 -23.20
CA ASP A 62 -6.42 -5.34 -24.05
C ASP A 62 -7.20 -4.07 -24.43
N ASP A 63 -7.25 -3.07 -23.56
CA ASP A 63 -7.88 -1.77 -23.80
C ASP A 63 -7.00 -0.81 -24.64
N GLY A 64 -5.88 -1.26 -25.19
CA GLY A 64 -4.95 -0.47 -26.02
C GLY A 64 -3.74 0.09 -25.28
N GLY A 65 -3.50 -0.33 -24.05
CA GLY A 65 -2.35 0.08 -23.25
C GLY A 65 -2.47 1.48 -22.63
N ILE A 66 -1.33 2.05 -22.24
CA ILE A 66 -1.24 3.41 -21.70
C ILE A 66 -0.66 4.32 -22.78
N ASN A 67 -1.47 5.24 -23.31
CA ASN A 67 -1.08 6.12 -24.41
C ASN A 67 -0.49 5.32 -25.60
N GLY A 68 -1.13 4.17 -25.94
CA GLY A 68 -0.69 3.27 -27.01
C GLY A 68 0.50 2.38 -26.67
N ARG A 69 1.03 2.42 -25.43
CA ARG A 69 2.16 1.62 -24.99
C ARG A 69 1.69 0.41 -24.18
N LYS A 70 2.27 -0.74 -24.47
CA LYS A 70 2.08 -1.96 -23.68
C LYS A 70 2.68 -1.78 -22.28
N VAL A 71 2.01 -2.33 -21.25
CA VAL A 71 2.53 -2.41 -19.89
C VAL A 71 2.92 -3.85 -19.60
N THR A 72 4.19 -4.07 -19.25
CA THR A 72 4.69 -5.36 -18.78
C THR A 72 4.97 -5.29 -17.29
N VAL A 73 4.37 -6.21 -16.53
CA VAL A 73 4.59 -6.34 -15.09
C VAL A 73 5.49 -7.55 -14.83
N ILE A 74 6.64 -7.32 -14.19
CA ILE A 74 7.58 -8.35 -13.74
C ILE A 74 7.40 -8.50 -12.23
N SER A 75 6.74 -9.58 -11.82
CA SER A 75 6.41 -9.84 -10.41
C SER A 75 7.24 -11.01 -9.88
N LEU A 76 8.01 -10.76 -8.82
CA LEU A 76 8.97 -11.71 -8.26
C LEU A 76 8.61 -12.09 -6.83
N ASP A 77 8.92 -13.35 -6.46
CA ASP A 77 8.72 -13.85 -5.10
C ASP A 77 9.85 -13.39 -4.17
N ASP A 78 9.49 -12.73 -3.09
CA ASP A 78 10.42 -12.36 -2.02
C ASP A 78 10.18 -13.09 -0.69
N ALA A 79 9.15 -13.95 -0.61
CA ALA A 79 8.75 -14.66 0.59
C ALA A 79 8.55 -13.75 1.83
N LEU A 80 8.34 -12.44 1.63
CA LEU A 80 8.33 -11.40 2.66
C LEU A 80 9.64 -11.35 3.48
N ALA A 81 10.78 -11.68 2.86
CA ALA A 81 12.10 -11.71 3.47
C ALA A 81 12.96 -10.56 2.92
N PRO A 82 13.36 -9.56 3.74
CA PRO A 82 14.11 -8.39 3.28
C PRO A 82 15.38 -8.71 2.47
N PRO A 83 16.21 -9.72 2.83
CA PRO A 83 17.38 -10.05 2.01
C PRO A 83 17.00 -10.49 0.59
N LYS A 84 15.93 -11.31 0.46
CA LYS A 84 15.44 -11.76 -0.84
C LYS A 84 14.80 -10.60 -1.63
N THR A 85 14.11 -9.69 -0.94
CA THR A 85 13.58 -8.47 -1.57
C THR A 85 14.69 -7.63 -2.18
N VAL A 86 15.82 -7.46 -1.48
CA VAL A 86 16.98 -6.72 -1.99
C VAL A 86 17.53 -7.38 -3.26
N GLU A 87 17.66 -8.71 -3.28
CA GLU A 87 18.09 -9.45 -4.46
C GLU A 87 17.16 -9.23 -5.66
N GLN A 88 15.84 -9.43 -5.44
CA GLN A 88 14.84 -9.32 -6.51
C GLN A 88 14.72 -7.88 -7.04
N VAL A 89 14.77 -6.88 -6.17
CA VAL A 89 14.69 -5.47 -6.60
C VAL A 89 15.94 -5.06 -7.37
N ARG A 90 17.13 -5.52 -7.00
CA ARG A 90 18.34 -5.30 -7.81
C ARG A 90 18.20 -5.90 -9.20
N ARG A 91 17.69 -7.14 -9.30
CA ARG A 91 17.39 -7.75 -10.59
C ARG A 91 16.41 -6.90 -11.42
N LEU A 92 15.30 -6.45 -10.83
CA LEU A 92 14.32 -5.61 -11.52
C LEU A 92 14.93 -4.31 -12.05
N VAL A 93 15.85 -3.70 -11.31
CA VAL A 93 16.46 -2.41 -11.68
C VAL A 93 17.63 -2.59 -12.65
N GLU A 94 18.53 -3.55 -12.37
CA GLU A 94 19.84 -3.67 -13.05
C GLU A 94 19.79 -4.60 -14.28
N GLN A 95 18.84 -5.55 -14.33
CA GLN A 95 18.73 -6.52 -15.43
C GLN A 95 17.44 -6.33 -16.24
N ASP A 96 16.29 -6.19 -15.54
CA ASP A 96 15.00 -6.04 -16.20
C ASP A 96 14.71 -4.59 -16.62
N GLU A 97 15.47 -3.61 -16.07
CA GLU A 97 15.41 -2.17 -16.37
C GLU A 97 14.02 -1.58 -16.23
N VAL A 98 13.33 -1.86 -15.10
CA VAL A 98 11.98 -1.38 -14.86
C VAL A 98 11.91 0.15 -14.73
N ASP A 99 10.82 0.74 -15.20
CA ASP A 99 10.54 2.17 -15.09
C ASP A 99 10.18 2.57 -13.67
N ALA A 100 9.47 1.68 -12.96
CA ALA A 100 9.11 1.86 -11.56
C ALA A 100 8.90 0.51 -10.87
N VAL A 101 9.06 0.47 -9.55
CA VAL A 101 8.60 -0.63 -8.69
C VAL A 101 7.27 -0.21 -8.08
N VAL A 102 6.22 -1.04 -8.24
CA VAL A 102 4.86 -0.72 -7.81
C VAL A 102 4.24 -1.84 -6.99
N ASN A 103 3.29 -1.52 -6.11
CA ASN A 103 2.55 -2.51 -5.32
C ASN A 103 3.43 -3.53 -4.58
N GLN A 104 4.63 -3.12 -4.17
CA GLN A 104 5.53 -3.96 -3.37
C GLN A 104 4.92 -4.24 -2.00
N VAL A 105 4.94 -5.49 -1.54
CA VAL A 105 4.26 -5.90 -0.31
C VAL A 105 5.21 -5.88 0.90
N GLY A 106 4.73 -5.31 1.99
CA GLY A 106 5.33 -5.39 3.32
C GLY A 106 6.18 -4.19 3.71
N THR A 107 6.14 -3.85 4.99
CA THR A 107 6.86 -2.68 5.52
C THR A 107 8.36 -2.91 5.56
N ALA A 108 8.82 -3.97 6.22
CA ALA A 108 10.25 -4.29 6.36
C ALA A 108 10.92 -4.55 5.00
N THR A 109 10.25 -5.31 4.13
CA THR A 109 10.71 -5.64 2.77
C THR A 109 10.88 -4.39 1.92
N ALA A 110 9.83 -3.58 1.78
CA ALA A 110 9.90 -2.36 0.98
C ALA A 110 10.85 -1.31 1.55
N SER A 111 10.98 -1.21 2.89
CA SER A 111 11.95 -0.32 3.55
C SER A 111 13.39 -0.74 3.28
N SER A 112 13.68 -2.03 3.17
CA SER A 112 15.04 -2.55 2.94
C SER A 112 15.65 -2.09 1.61
N VAL A 113 14.82 -1.76 0.63
CA VAL A 113 15.24 -1.33 -0.72
C VAL A 113 15.01 0.15 -1.00
N ARG A 114 14.32 0.86 -0.09
CA ARG A 114 13.91 2.25 -0.26
C ARG A 114 15.09 3.19 -0.55
N LYS A 115 16.17 3.08 0.23
CA LYS A 115 17.37 3.90 0.04
C LYS A 115 18.02 3.62 -1.33
N TYR A 116 18.14 2.35 -1.69
CA TYR A 116 18.70 1.95 -2.98
C TYR A 116 17.89 2.52 -4.14
N LEU A 117 16.58 2.32 -4.16
CA LEU A 117 15.68 2.82 -5.21
C LEU A 117 15.73 4.35 -5.32
N ASN A 118 15.71 5.07 -4.19
CA ASN A 118 15.83 6.53 -4.19
C ASN A 118 17.18 7.01 -4.72
N THR A 119 18.29 6.32 -4.39
CA THR A 119 19.62 6.64 -4.91
C THR A 119 19.72 6.39 -6.42
N GLN A 120 19.08 5.34 -6.92
CA GLN A 120 19.02 5.03 -8.35
C GLN A 120 17.98 5.91 -9.10
N GLY A 121 17.21 6.74 -8.37
CA GLY A 121 16.12 7.53 -8.92
C GLY A 121 14.98 6.66 -9.48
N VAL A 122 14.85 5.41 -9.05
CA VAL A 122 13.78 4.50 -9.49
C VAL A 122 12.56 4.68 -8.58
N PRO A 123 11.39 5.06 -9.13
CA PRO A 123 10.18 5.20 -8.35
C PRO A 123 9.77 3.89 -7.65
N GLN A 124 9.46 3.97 -6.36
CA GLN A 124 8.86 2.94 -5.53
C GLN A 124 7.45 3.41 -5.16
N PHE A 125 6.50 3.20 -6.06
CA PHE A 125 5.19 3.80 -5.96
C PHE A 125 4.13 2.83 -5.45
N PHE A 126 3.19 3.39 -4.66
CA PHE A 126 2.06 2.63 -4.15
C PHE A 126 2.48 1.35 -3.41
N VAL A 127 3.48 1.47 -2.54
CA VAL A 127 3.89 0.36 -1.66
C VAL A 127 2.70 -0.09 -0.84
N GLN A 128 2.43 -1.38 -0.80
CA GLN A 128 1.37 -2.00 0.00
C GLN A 128 1.80 -2.05 1.48
N SER A 129 1.97 -0.86 2.04
CA SER A 129 2.29 -0.55 3.42
C SER A 129 1.80 0.84 3.77
N GLY A 130 1.20 1.00 4.94
CA GLY A 130 0.78 2.31 5.49
C GLY A 130 1.84 2.93 6.41
N SER A 131 3.07 2.42 6.41
CA SER A 131 4.12 2.88 7.32
C SER A 131 4.53 4.34 7.08
N ASN A 132 4.89 5.03 8.16
CA ASN A 132 5.47 6.37 8.14
C ASN A 132 6.76 6.43 7.32
N ASN A 133 7.41 5.29 7.08
CA ASN A 133 8.58 5.18 6.20
C ASN A 133 8.28 5.65 4.76
N PHE A 134 7.03 5.60 4.30
CA PHE A 134 6.61 6.01 2.96
C PHE A 134 5.88 7.37 2.97
N GLN A 135 6.02 8.13 4.07
CA GLN A 135 5.47 9.47 4.27
C GLN A 135 6.57 10.54 4.40
N GLN A 136 7.75 10.30 3.83
CA GLN A 136 8.95 11.13 4.01
C GLN A 136 9.42 11.75 2.67
N PRO A 137 8.66 12.70 2.08
CA PRO A 137 8.95 13.25 0.75
C PRO A 137 10.30 13.95 0.65
N LYS A 138 10.78 14.56 1.73
CA LYS A 138 12.07 15.30 1.75
C LYS A 138 13.28 14.37 1.68
N GLU A 139 13.16 13.18 2.29
CA GLU A 139 14.28 12.23 2.39
C GLU A 139 14.19 11.14 1.31
N PHE A 140 12.97 10.66 1.02
CA PHE A 140 12.70 9.54 0.11
C PHE A 140 11.61 9.91 -0.89
N ARG A 141 11.93 10.87 -1.78
CA ARG A 141 10.97 11.45 -2.72
C ARG A 141 10.36 10.44 -3.69
N TYR A 142 11.03 9.35 -3.98
CA TYR A 142 10.57 8.31 -4.90
C TYR A 142 9.80 7.17 -4.22
N SER A 143 9.50 7.26 -2.91
CA SER A 143 8.83 6.17 -2.19
C SER A 143 7.50 6.65 -1.62
N THR A 144 6.37 6.02 -2.05
CA THR A 144 5.02 6.38 -1.64
C THR A 144 4.20 5.16 -1.23
N SER A 145 3.25 5.36 -0.31
CA SER A 145 2.33 4.34 0.20
C SER A 145 1.10 4.15 -0.70
N ALA A 146 0.52 2.93 -0.71
CA ALA A 146 -0.78 2.62 -1.27
C ALA A 146 -1.89 2.48 -0.22
N LEU A 147 -1.52 2.37 1.06
CA LEU A 147 -2.46 2.06 2.13
C LEU A 147 -2.73 3.27 3.02
N MET A 148 -3.77 3.18 3.84
CA MET A 148 -3.99 4.12 4.94
C MET A 148 -2.76 4.16 5.83
N ASN A 149 -2.39 5.36 6.27
CA ASN A 149 -1.27 5.49 7.20
C ASN A 149 -1.60 4.83 8.54
N TYR A 150 -0.73 3.96 9.01
CA TYR A 150 -0.94 3.16 10.23
C TYR A 150 -1.04 4.02 11.49
N SER A 151 -0.20 5.05 11.62
CA SER A 151 -0.28 5.96 12.76
C SER A 151 -1.56 6.79 12.74
N PHE A 152 -2.02 7.20 11.57
CA PHE A 152 -3.28 7.91 11.39
C PHE A 152 -4.48 7.03 11.77
N GLU A 153 -4.52 5.79 11.31
CA GLU A 153 -5.56 4.82 11.65
C GLU A 153 -5.62 4.56 13.16
N ALA A 154 -4.47 4.26 13.78
CA ALA A 154 -4.38 4.00 15.22
C ALA A 154 -4.76 5.23 16.07
N LYS A 155 -4.41 6.44 15.61
CA LYS A 155 -4.84 7.70 16.25
C LYS A 155 -6.36 7.83 16.24
N ILE A 156 -7.01 7.52 15.13
CA ILE A 156 -8.48 7.55 15.03
C ILE A 156 -9.11 6.48 15.93
N TYR A 157 -8.53 5.27 16.00
CA TYR A 157 -8.99 4.23 16.93
C TYR A 157 -8.95 4.73 18.39
N ALA A 158 -7.82 5.31 18.81
CA ALA A 158 -7.70 5.87 20.16
C ALA A 158 -8.77 6.92 20.46
N GLN A 159 -8.98 7.85 19.56
CA GLN A 159 -9.98 8.90 19.69
C GLN A 159 -11.41 8.34 19.74
N GLN A 160 -11.72 7.32 18.95
CA GLN A 160 -13.02 6.65 18.98
C GLN A 160 -13.22 5.92 20.32
N ILE A 161 -12.21 5.17 20.77
CA ILE A 161 -12.26 4.44 22.03
C ILE A 161 -12.54 5.40 23.19
N LEU A 162 -11.78 6.50 23.29
CA LEU A 162 -11.96 7.48 24.36
C LEU A 162 -13.31 8.20 24.32
N ARG A 163 -13.88 8.39 23.13
CA ARG A 163 -15.22 8.97 22.96
C ARG A 163 -16.30 8.04 23.47
N ASP A 164 -16.19 6.74 23.13
CA ASP A 164 -17.18 5.75 23.50
C ASP A 164 -17.00 5.26 24.96
N LYS A 165 -15.75 5.21 25.44
CA LYS A 165 -15.38 4.73 26.77
C LYS A 165 -14.19 5.51 27.32
N PRO A 166 -14.40 6.68 27.97
CA PRO A 166 -13.33 7.53 28.50
C PRO A 166 -12.41 6.85 29.53
N SER A 167 -12.89 5.78 30.18
CA SER A 167 -12.14 4.99 31.18
C SER A 167 -11.58 3.67 30.61
N ALA A 168 -11.49 3.52 29.28
CA ALA A 168 -11.00 2.31 28.66
C ALA A 168 -9.59 1.93 29.14
N LYS A 169 -9.39 0.63 29.40
CA LYS A 169 -8.08 0.03 29.61
C LYS A 169 -7.67 -0.65 28.32
N ILE A 170 -6.75 -0.04 27.62
CA ILE A 170 -6.36 -0.44 26.27
C ILE A 170 -5.06 -1.23 26.33
N ALA A 171 -4.99 -2.32 25.57
CA ALA A 171 -3.71 -2.97 25.31
C ALA A 171 -3.55 -3.24 23.79
N ILE A 172 -2.31 -3.33 23.35
CA ILE A 172 -1.97 -3.54 21.96
C ILE A 172 -1.07 -4.77 21.80
N LEU A 173 -1.43 -5.63 20.84
CA LEU A 173 -0.54 -6.62 20.24
C LEU A 173 -0.07 -6.08 18.88
N TYR A 174 1.24 -6.03 18.67
CA TYR A 174 1.77 -5.48 17.43
C TYR A 174 3.00 -6.24 16.93
N GLN A 175 3.17 -6.32 15.61
CA GLN A 175 4.36 -6.92 15.01
C GLN A 175 5.60 -6.12 15.41
N ASN A 176 6.69 -6.79 15.74
CA ASN A 176 7.93 -6.15 16.18
C ASN A 176 8.76 -5.60 15.01
N ASP A 177 8.13 -4.73 14.22
CA ASP A 177 8.75 -3.99 13.12
C ASP A 177 8.13 -2.58 13.02
N ASP A 178 8.48 -1.84 11.94
CA ASP A 178 7.96 -0.48 11.75
C ASP A 178 6.44 -0.46 11.51
N TYR A 179 5.83 -1.53 10.98
CA TYR A 179 4.38 -1.64 10.86
C TYR A 179 3.68 -1.57 12.22
N GLY A 180 4.10 -2.42 13.15
CA GLY A 180 3.51 -2.44 14.49
C GLY A 180 3.86 -1.22 15.33
N LYS A 181 5.11 -0.72 15.22
CA LYS A 181 5.57 0.49 15.92
C LYS A 181 4.83 1.75 15.47
N ASP A 182 4.44 1.84 14.20
CA ASP A 182 3.62 2.94 13.70
C ASP A 182 2.22 2.94 14.33
N TYR A 183 1.59 1.75 14.49
CA TYR A 183 0.32 1.64 15.23
C TYR A 183 0.46 2.08 16.69
N LEU A 184 1.51 1.60 17.38
CA LEU A 184 1.76 1.99 18.77
C LEU A 184 1.96 3.51 18.90
N SER A 185 2.74 4.10 18.01
CA SER A 185 3.00 5.55 17.97
C SER A 185 1.70 6.34 17.73
N GLY A 186 0.91 5.93 16.76
CA GLY A 186 -0.38 6.54 16.44
C GLY A 186 -1.39 6.41 17.60
N LEU A 187 -1.44 5.23 18.23
CA LEU A 187 -2.26 5.00 19.42
C LEU A 187 -1.90 5.95 20.56
N LYS A 188 -0.61 6.04 20.89
CA LYS A 188 -0.11 6.96 21.93
C LYS A 188 -0.42 8.42 21.59
N ALA A 189 -0.25 8.83 20.34
CA ALA A 189 -0.58 10.17 19.88
C ALA A 189 -2.08 10.47 19.98
N GLY A 190 -2.94 9.50 19.67
CA GLY A 190 -4.40 9.65 19.78
C GLY A 190 -4.91 9.69 21.23
N LEU A 191 -4.26 8.97 22.14
CA LEU A 191 -4.54 8.99 23.57
C LEU A 191 -4.04 10.27 24.25
N GLY A 192 -3.00 10.90 23.71
CA GLY A 192 -2.41 12.13 24.26
C GLY A 192 -2.02 11.98 25.73
N ALA A 193 -2.44 12.93 26.56
CA ALA A 193 -2.14 12.92 28.01
C ALA A 193 -2.75 11.71 28.76
N GLN A 194 -3.74 11.03 28.18
CA GLN A 194 -4.35 9.83 28.79
C GLN A 194 -3.54 8.56 28.54
N ALA A 195 -2.52 8.58 27.67
CA ALA A 195 -1.76 7.39 27.28
C ALA A 195 -1.21 6.63 28.50
N ALA A 196 -0.59 7.30 29.45
CA ALA A 196 -0.01 6.69 30.65
C ALA A 196 -1.04 5.95 31.53
N LYS A 197 -2.31 6.36 31.49
CA LYS A 197 -3.40 5.78 32.28
C LYS A 197 -4.18 4.73 31.51
N ALA A 198 -4.43 5.00 30.22
CA ALA A 198 -5.30 4.18 29.41
C ALA A 198 -4.58 2.97 28.78
N LEU A 199 -3.30 3.11 28.41
CA LEU A 199 -2.52 2.03 27.79
C LEU A 199 -1.90 1.15 28.88
N VAL A 200 -2.54 0.02 29.16
CA VAL A 200 -2.17 -0.90 30.25
C VAL A 200 -1.32 -2.09 29.81
N GLY A 201 -1.11 -2.29 28.50
CA GLY A 201 -0.29 -3.38 27.97
C GLY A 201 0.20 -3.12 26.54
N GLU A 202 1.48 -3.39 26.34
CA GLU A 202 2.15 -3.35 25.03
C GLU A 202 2.87 -4.68 24.85
N VAL A 203 2.44 -5.49 23.86
CA VAL A 203 3.00 -6.84 23.64
C VAL A 203 3.34 -6.98 22.16
N THR A 204 4.53 -7.48 21.89
CA THR A 204 5.01 -7.74 20.53
C THR A 204 4.88 -9.21 20.13
N TYR A 205 4.87 -9.42 18.83
CA TYR A 205 5.07 -10.73 18.23
C TYR A 205 6.05 -10.65 17.05
N GLU A 206 6.70 -11.78 16.75
CA GLU A 206 7.48 -11.94 15.53
C GLU A 206 6.65 -12.68 14.47
N GLN A 207 6.85 -12.34 13.19
CA GLN A 207 6.14 -13.02 12.10
C GLN A 207 6.38 -14.55 12.10
N SER A 208 7.53 -14.98 12.63
CA SER A 208 7.91 -16.40 12.78
C SER A 208 7.27 -17.10 13.96
N ASP A 209 6.58 -16.37 14.86
CA ASP A 209 5.95 -16.99 16.03
C ASP A 209 4.90 -18.03 15.59
N PRO A 210 4.99 -19.28 16.06
CA PRO A 210 4.07 -20.32 15.64
C PRO A 210 2.66 -20.12 16.23
N THR A 211 2.57 -19.58 17.45
CA THR A 211 1.33 -19.26 18.17
C THR A 211 1.47 -17.94 18.91
N LEU A 212 0.35 -17.33 19.33
CA LEU A 212 0.30 -16.10 20.12
C LEU A 212 -0.32 -16.30 21.51
N ASP A 213 -0.35 -17.51 21.99
CA ASP A 213 -1.02 -17.88 23.24
C ASP A 213 -0.50 -17.11 24.45
N SER A 214 0.83 -17.01 24.59
CA SER A 214 1.49 -16.28 25.67
C SER A 214 1.23 -14.79 25.61
N GLN A 215 1.25 -14.22 24.42
CA GLN A 215 0.95 -12.81 24.18
C GLN A 215 -0.50 -12.48 24.59
N ILE A 216 -1.47 -13.30 24.20
CA ILE A 216 -2.88 -13.09 24.56
C ILE A 216 -3.13 -13.28 26.05
N LEU A 217 -2.47 -14.24 26.71
CA LEU A 217 -2.53 -14.38 28.17
C LEU A 217 -1.97 -13.15 28.89
N THR A 218 -0.85 -12.59 28.40
CA THR A 218 -0.25 -11.36 28.93
C THR A 218 -1.20 -10.17 28.79
N LEU A 219 -1.82 -10.01 27.60
CA LEU A 219 -2.81 -8.95 27.38
C LEU A 219 -4.03 -9.08 28.31
N ARG A 220 -4.51 -10.31 28.50
CA ARG A 220 -5.62 -10.57 29.44
C ARG A 220 -5.24 -10.23 30.87
N ALA A 221 -4.04 -10.59 31.30
CA ALA A 221 -3.53 -10.33 32.65
C ALA A 221 -3.34 -8.82 32.95
N SER A 222 -3.17 -7.98 31.92
CA SER A 222 -3.08 -6.52 32.07
C SER A 222 -4.39 -5.88 32.54
N GLY A 223 -5.49 -6.63 32.52
CA GLY A 223 -6.83 -6.12 32.83
C GLY A 223 -7.42 -5.21 31.74
N ALA A 224 -6.89 -5.31 30.52
CA ALA A 224 -7.43 -4.57 29.37
C ALA A 224 -8.86 -5.01 29.04
N ASP A 225 -9.68 -4.05 28.71
CA ASP A 225 -11.07 -4.24 28.22
C ASP A 225 -11.23 -3.87 26.74
N THR A 226 -10.17 -3.34 26.17
CA THR A 226 -10.09 -2.95 24.75
C THR A 226 -8.72 -3.36 24.21
N ILE A 227 -8.71 -4.07 23.08
CA ILE A 227 -7.49 -4.62 22.47
C ILE A 227 -7.34 -4.07 21.05
N ILE A 228 -6.13 -3.69 20.70
CA ILE A 228 -5.73 -3.38 19.33
C ILE A 228 -4.83 -4.49 18.81
N LEU A 229 -5.18 -5.08 17.67
CA LEU A 229 -4.38 -6.09 16.99
C LEU A 229 -3.76 -5.47 15.72
N ALA A 230 -2.55 -4.94 15.84
CA ALA A 230 -1.73 -4.49 14.71
C ALA A 230 -0.92 -5.68 14.18
N ALA A 231 -1.63 -6.59 13.51
CA ALA A 231 -1.13 -7.91 13.13
C ALA A 231 -1.65 -8.35 11.77
N TYR A 232 -0.94 -9.26 11.10
CA TYR A 232 -1.41 -9.86 9.85
C TYR A 232 -2.55 -10.87 10.08
N SER A 233 -3.26 -11.22 9.00
CA SER A 233 -4.48 -12.04 9.04
C SER A 233 -4.36 -13.32 9.85
N LYS A 234 -3.27 -14.09 9.68
CA LYS A 234 -3.01 -15.31 10.45
C LYS A 234 -2.97 -15.02 11.95
N GLN A 235 -2.21 -14.01 12.36
CA GLN A 235 -2.01 -13.65 13.75
C GLN A 235 -3.28 -13.07 14.37
N VAL A 236 -4.06 -12.29 13.61
CA VAL A 236 -5.38 -11.82 14.06
C VAL A 236 -6.30 -13.00 14.32
N SER A 237 -6.41 -13.95 13.37
CA SER A 237 -7.25 -15.15 13.56
C SER A 237 -6.81 -15.99 14.76
N GLN A 238 -5.50 -16.18 14.96
CA GLN A 238 -4.95 -16.89 16.14
C GLN A 238 -5.31 -16.17 17.45
N SER A 239 -5.15 -14.83 17.48
CA SER A 239 -5.46 -14.02 18.67
C SER A 239 -6.93 -14.08 19.02
N LEU A 240 -7.82 -13.93 18.04
CA LEU A 240 -9.27 -13.99 18.25
C LEU A 240 -9.71 -15.38 18.70
N LYS A 241 -9.20 -16.47 18.08
CA LYS A 241 -9.47 -17.85 18.53
C LYS A 241 -9.07 -18.04 19.99
N LYS A 242 -7.87 -17.58 20.37
CA LYS A 242 -7.40 -17.71 21.76
C LYS A 242 -8.26 -16.92 22.73
N MET A 243 -8.78 -15.73 22.34
CA MET A 243 -9.73 -14.97 23.16
C MET A 243 -11.04 -15.75 23.35
N VAL A 244 -11.53 -16.44 22.31
CA VAL A 244 -12.70 -17.31 22.38
C VAL A 244 -12.46 -18.47 23.35
N ASP A 245 -11.34 -19.19 23.22
CA ASP A 245 -10.96 -20.31 24.09
C ASP A 245 -10.88 -19.90 25.57
N LEU A 246 -10.46 -18.67 25.83
CA LEU A 246 -10.34 -18.11 27.17
C LEU A 246 -11.67 -17.51 27.68
N ASN A 247 -12.75 -17.55 26.90
CA ASN A 247 -14.01 -16.83 27.16
C ASN A 247 -13.76 -15.37 27.54
N TRP A 248 -12.78 -14.73 26.90
CA TRP A 248 -12.39 -13.32 27.12
C TRP A 248 -12.93 -12.47 25.97
N LYS A 249 -13.79 -11.50 26.29
CA LYS A 249 -14.55 -10.70 25.32
C LYS A 249 -14.25 -9.19 25.45
N PRO A 250 -13.02 -8.75 25.21
CA PRO A 250 -12.72 -7.31 25.14
C PRO A 250 -13.33 -6.72 23.86
N LEU A 251 -13.42 -5.39 23.81
CA LEU A 251 -13.62 -4.70 22.53
C LEU A 251 -12.36 -4.82 21.70
N VAL A 252 -12.44 -5.31 20.47
CA VAL A 252 -11.27 -5.55 19.63
C VAL A 252 -11.28 -4.63 18.41
N TYR A 253 -10.18 -3.94 18.19
CA TYR A 253 -9.86 -3.22 16.96
C TYR A 253 -8.76 -3.98 16.21
N ILE A 254 -8.95 -4.22 14.92
CA ILE A 254 -7.96 -4.86 14.07
C ILE A 254 -7.47 -3.90 12.99
N SER A 255 -6.22 -4.06 12.58
CA SER A 255 -5.66 -3.32 11.45
C SER A 255 -6.43 -3.60 10.16
N HIS A 256 -6.65 -2.56 9.34
CA HIS A 256 -7.34 -2.71 8.05
C HIS A 256 -6.69 -3.75 7.13
N VAL A 257 -5.38 -3.95 7.21
CA VAL A 257 -4.67 -4.97 6.39
C VAL A 257 -5.09 -6.40 6.70
N SER A 258 -5.81 -6.62 7.79
CA SER A 258 -6.26 -7.93 8.29
C SER A 258 -7.79 -8.03 8.42
N ALA A 259 -8.51 -7.03 7.91
CA ALA A 259 -9.95 -6.90 8.11
C ALA A 259 -10.80 -7.72 7.11
N GLN A 260 -10.20 -8.63 6.36
CA GLN A 260 -10.94 -9.47 5.42
C GLN A 260 -11.89 -10.41 6.19
N VAL A 261 -13.17 -10.42 5.79
CA VAL A 261 -14.14 -11.38 6.31
C VAL A 261 -13.67 -12.80 5.98
N TYR A 262 -13.24 -13.00 4.74
CA TYR A 262 -12.61 -14.24 4.26
C TYR A 262 -11.17 -13.93 3.80
N PRO A 263 -10.12 -14.57 4.32
CA PRO A 263 -10.11 -15.70 5.27
C PRO A 263 -9.94 -15.33 6.75
N THR A 264 -9.88 -14.03 7.16
CA THR A 264 -9.45 -13.71 8.54
C THR A 264 -10.52 -14.03 9.57
N LEU A 265 -11.71 -13.41 9.48
CA LEU A 265 -12.76 -13.58 10.49
C LEU A 265 -13.43 -14.95 10.40
N SER A 266 -13.63 -15.47 9.20
CA SER A 266 -14.26 -16.77 8.97
C SER A 266 -13.51 -17.93 9.60
N LEU A 267 -12.19 -17.83 9.74
CA LEU A 267 -11.37 -18.85 10.42
C LEU A 267 -11.63 -18.91 11.93
N VAL A 268 -12.22 -17.88 12.52
CA VAL A 268 -12.56 -17.81 13.96
C VAL A 268 -13.99 -18.28 14.22
N GLY A 269 -14.83 -18.25 13.17
CA GLY A 269 -16.29 -18.33 13.25
C GLY A 269 -16.86 -16.91 13.31
N LEU A 270 -17.72 -16.56 12.34
CA LEU A 270 -18.21 -15.19 12.17
C LEU A 270 -18.98 -14.70 13.41
N GLU A 271 -19.72 -15.59 14.06
CA GLU A 271 -20.47 -15.34 15.30
C GLU A 271 -19.56 -14.91 16.46
N ASN A 272 -18.33 -15.39 16.49
CA ASN A 272 -17.34 -15.07 17.52
C ASN A 272 -16.63 -13.72 17.29
N THR A 273 -16.84 -13.12 16.12
CA THR A 273 -16.19 -11.89 15.71
C THR A 273 -17.14 -10.69 15.65
N ILE A 274 -18.40 -10.89 16.07
CA ILE A 274 -19.37 -9.80 16.18
C ILE A 274 -18.87 -8.72 17.12
N GLY A 275 -18.89 -7.48 16.65
CA GLY A 275 -18.42 -6.31 17.42
C GLY A 275 -16.97 -5.93 17.19
N VAL A 276 -16.17 -6.75 16.47
CA VAL A 276 -14.82 -6.36 16.05
C VAL A 276 -14.88 -5.09 15.21
N MET A 277 -13.94 -4.19 15.46
CA MET A 277 -13.82 -2.87 14.81
C MET A 277 -12.63 -2.84 13.86
N THR A 278 -12.76 -2.07 12.80
CA THR A 278 -11.68 -1.75 11.86
C THR A 278 -11.91 -0.39 11.19
N ALA A 279 -10.98 0.04 10.37
CA ALA A 279 -11.19 1.09 9.39
C ALA A 279 -11.16 0.52 7.97
N SER A 280 -11.80 1.19 7.03
CA SER A 280 -11.75 0.82 5.61
C SER A 280 -11.80 2.05 4.72
N ILE A 281 -11.30 1.87 3.51
CA ILE A 281 -11.40 2.81 2.38
C ILE A 281 -12.06 2.15 1.18
N ILE A 282 -12.29 0.83 1.23
CA ILE A 282 -12.71 -0.01 0.11
C ILE A 282 -14.13 -0.54 0.34
N LYS A 283 -14.93 -0.57 -0.70
CA LYS A 283 -16.19 -1.35 -0.76
C LYS A 283 -15.84 -2.83 -0.62
N ASP A 284 -16.27 -3.46 0.48
CA ASP A 284 -16.02 -4.89 0.69
C ASP A 284 -16.82 -5.70 -0.34
N PRO A 285 -16.18 -6.48 -1.22
CA PRO A 285 -16.88 -7.25 -2.24
C PRO A 285 -17.81 -8.32 -1.68
N SER A 286 -17.57 -8.78 -0.46
CA SER A 286 -18.44 -9.75 0.22
C SER A 286 -19.75 -9.14 0.75
N ASP A 287 -19.87 -7.79 0.80
CA ASP A 287 -21.08 -7.10 1.24
C ASP A 287 -22.09 -6.94 0.09
N PRO A 288 -23.29 -7.59 0.17
CA PRO A 288 -24.33 -7.49 -0.85
C PRO A 288 -24.81 -6.06 -1.13
N THR A 289 -24.57 -5.11 -0.23
CA THR A 289 -24.92 -3.70 -0.41
C THR A 289 -24.30 -3.13 -1.70
N TRP A 290 -23.12 -3.61 -2.09
CA TRP A 290 -22.40 -3.14 -3.27
C TRP A 290 -22.74 -3.88 -4.56
N HIS A 291 -23.47 -4.99 -4.54
CA HIS A 291 -23.69 -5.83 -5.73
C HIS A 291 -24.39 -5.11 -6.89
N ASN A 292 -25.14 -4.03 -6.60
CA ASN A 292 -25.76 -3.19 -7.63
C ASN A 292 -24.92 -1.96 -8.02
N ASP A 293 -23.80 -1.71 -7.33
CA ASP A 293 -22.89 -0.61 -7.61
C ASP A 293 -22.16 -0.80 -8.95
N ALA A 294 -21.93 0.30 -9.69
CA ALA A 294 -21.31 0.24 -11.01
C ALA A 294 -19.84 -0.20 -10.93
N ASP A 295 -19.08 0.30 -9.93
CA ASP A 295 -17.67 -0.07 -9.75
C ASP A 295 -17.54 -1.54 -9.38
N TYR A 296 -18.43 -2.04 -8.50
CA TYR A 296 -18.48 -3.46 -8.14
C TYR A 296 -18.71 -4.36 -9.37
N LYS A 297 -19.69 -4.02 -10.21
CA LYS A 297 -19.99 -4.78 -11.43
C LYS A 297 -18.81 -4.79 -12.40
N ALA A 298 -18.15 -3.63 -12.57
CA ALA A 298 -16.96 -3.53 -13.43
C ALA A 298 -15.78 -4.33 -12.87
N TRP A 299 -15.56 -4.25 -11.56
CA TRP A 299 -14.55 -5.03 -10.85
C TRP A 299 -14.84 -6.54 -10.94
N LEU A 300 -16.08 -6.98 -10.75
CA LEU A 300 -16.48 -8.39 -10.83
C LEU A 300 -16.27 -8.94 -12.24
N ALA A 301 -16.62 -8.17 -13.28
CA ALA A 301 -16.36 -8.54 -14.67
C ALA A 301 -14.87 -8.68 -14.96
N TRP A 302 -14.04 -7.77 -14.41
CA TRP A 302 -12.59 -7.88 -14.50
C TRP A 302 -12.06 -9.13 -13.79
N MET A 303 -12.52 -9.42 -12.57
CA MET A 303 -12.15 -10.65 -11.84
C MET A 303 -12.45 -11.88 -12.71
N GLY A 304 -13.66 -11.98 -13.25
CA GLY A 304 -14.08 -13.12 -14.07
C GLY A 304 -13.26 -13.32 -15.36
N LYS A 305 -12.86 -12.23 -16.03
CA LYS A 305 -12.11 -12.31 -17.29
C LYS A 305 -10.60 -12.45 -17.11
N TYR A 306 -10.00 -11.65 -16.21
CA TYR A 306 -8.54 -11.50 -16.11
C TYR A 306 -7.94 -12.17 -14.89
N TYR A 307 -8.74 -12.39 -13.82
CA TYR A 307 -8.27 -13.03 -12.61
C TYR A 307 -9.23 -14.11 -12.08
N PRO A 308 -9.61 -15.09 -12.90
CA PRO A 308 -10.65 -16.09 -12.55
C PRO A 308 -10.25 -17.02 -11.40
N LYS A 309 -8.96 -17.08 -11.03
CA LYS A 309 -8.47 -17.81 -9.86
C LYS A 309 -8.49 -16.98 -8.57
N GLY A 310 -8.75 -15.68 -8.67
CA GLY A 310 -8.83 -14.78 -7.50
C GLY A 310 -10.12 -14.99 -6.74
N ASP A 311 -10.04 -14.89 -5.41
CA ASP A 311 -11.23 -14.94 -4.56
C ASP A 311 -12.02 -13.63 -4.67
N ILE A 312 -13.24 -13.70 -5.18
CA ILE A 312 -14.15 -12.55 -5.33
C ILE A 312 -14.66 -11.99 -3.99
N ASN A 313 -14.50 -12.71 -2.87
CA ASN A 313 -14.89 -12.25 -1.56
C ASN A 313 -13.73 -11.57 -0.81
N ASN A 314 -12.55 -11.50 -1.43
CA ASN A 314 -11.37 -10.92 -0.80
C ASN A 314 -11.21 -9.44 -1.15
N GLY A 315 -11.47 -8.56 -0.18
CA GLY A 315 -11.36 -7.10 -0.34
C GLY A 315 -9.98 -6.59 -0.76
N SER A 316 -8.91 -7.37 -0.53
CA SER A 316 -7.57 -7.01 -1.00
C SER A 316 -7.49 -6.96 -2.52
N ASN A 317 -8.24 -7.80 -3.25
CA ASN A 317 -8.31 -7.75 -4.71
C ASN A 317 -8.94 -6.43 -5.21
N ALA A 318 -9.96 -5.93 -4.50
CA ALA A 318 -10.58 -4.64 -4.79
C ALA A 318 -9.63 -3.47 -4.49
N SER A 319 -8.85 -3.55 -3.40
CA SER A 319 -7.82 -2.56 -3.04
C SER A 319 -6.73 -2.47 -4.11
N VAL A 320 -6.22 -3.61 -4.58
CA VAL A 320 -5.22 -3.64 -5.66
C VAL A 320 -5.78 -3.09 -6.96
N TYR A 321 -7.04 -3.43 -7.29
CA TYR A 321 -7.73 -2.88 -8.46
C TYR A 321 -7.80 -1.35 -8.41
N ALA A 322 -8.18 -0.77 -7.27
CA ALA A 322 -8.22 0.68 -7.05
C ALA A 322 -6.82 1.31 -7.17
N THR A 323 -5.80 0.68 -6.59
CA THR A 323 -4.41 1.16 -6.66
C THR A 323 -3.87 1.11 -8.09
N CYS A 324 -4.13 0.03 -8.83
CA CYS A 324 -3.72 -0.08 -10.23
C CYS A 324 -4.43 0.95 -11.13
N ALA A 325 -5.69 1.32 -10.81
CA ALA A 325 -6.37 2.42 -11.49
C ALA A 325 -5.66 3.76 -11.26
N ALA A 326 -5.18 4.02 -10.04
CA ALA A 326 -4.39 5.20 -9.73
C ALA A 326 -3.03 5.20 -10.45
N ILE A 327 -2.31 4.07 -10.46
CA ILE A 327 -1.07 3.90 -11.24
C ILE A 327 -1.31 4.22 -12.72
N THR A 328 -2.38 3.65 -13.29
CA THR A 328 -2.76 3.89 -14.69
C THR A 328 -3.05 5.37 -14.95
N HIS A 329 -3.75 6.04 -14.03
CA HIS A 329 -4.04 7.48 -14.12
C HIS A 329 -2.74 8.30 -14.13
N VAL A 330 -1.82 8.03 -13.22
CA VAL A 330 -0.51 8.70 -13.13
C VAL A 330 0.30 8.51 -14.42
N LEU A 331 0.39 7.27 -14.91
CA LEU A 331 1.14 6.97 -16.14
C LEU A 331 0.50 7.57 -17.40
N LYS A 332 -0.84 7.63 -17.48
CA LYS A 332 -1.55 8.33 -18.56
C LYS A 332 -1.27 9.84 -18.53
N ALA A 333 -1.27 10.44 -17.35
CA ALA A 333 -0.97 11.85 -17.16
C ALA A 333 0.49 12.21 -17.49
N ALA A 334 1.42 11.25 -17.39
CA ALA A 334 2.81 11.45 -17.79
C ALA A 334 2.98 11.62 -19.31
N GLY A 335 2.01 11.20 -20.11
CA GLY A 335 2.02 11.39 -21.56
C GLY A 335 3.19 10.67 -22.24
N ASP A 336 3.92 11.39 -23.07
CA ASP A 336 5.09 10.86 -23.80
C ASP A 336 6.38 10.89 -22.97
N ASP A 337 6.43 11.77 -21.97
CA ASP A 337 7.57 11.85 -21.05
C ASP A 337 7.42 10.86 -19.88
N LEU A 338 7.94 9.66 -20.08
CA LEU A 338 8.00 8.62 -19.05
C LEU A 338 9.30 8.72 -18.21
N SER A 339 9.93 9.91 -18.17
CA SER A 339 11.02 10.12 -17.23
C SER A 339 10.53 9.94 -15.79
N ARG A 340 11.40 9.40 -14.94
CA ARG A 340 11.10 9.14 -13.53
C ARG A 340 10.69 10.41 -12.77
N GLU A 341 11.28 11.56 -13.15
CA GLU A 341 10.93 12.88 -12.62
C GLU A 341 9.48 13.27 -12.99
N ASN A 342 9.07 13.09 -14.25
CA ASN A 342 7.72 13.42 -14.66
C ASN A 342 6.70 12.45 -14.06
N ILE A 343 7.00 11.15 -13.98
CA ILE A 343 6.13 10.20 -13.29
C ILE A 343 5.94 10.61 -11.82
N LEU A 344 7.02 10.98 -11.11
CA LEU A 344 6.94 11.50 -9.74
C LEU A 344 6.08 12.77 -9.65
N LYS A 345 6.27 13.71 -10.58
CA LYS A 345 5.47 14.94 -10.67
C LYS A 345 3.97 14.62 -10.82
N GLN A 346 3.60 13.72 -11.72
CA GLN A 346 2.19 13.32 -11.90
C GLN A 346 1.64 12.61 -10.67
N MET A 347 2.44 11.75 -10.03
CA MET A 347 2.08 11.08 -8.79
C MET A 347 1.77 12.07 -7.66
N THR A 348 2.65 13.04 -7.47
CA THR A 348 2.50 14.07 -6.43
C THR A 348 1.54 15.22 -6.82
N SER A 349 0.91 15.13 -7.97
CA SER A 349 -0.17 16.02 -8.42
C SER A 349 -1.54 15.35 -8.34
N LEU A 350 -1.63 14.14 -7.80
CA LEU A 350 -2.89 13.41 -7.66
C LEU A 350 -3.82 14.18 -6.71
N LYS A 351 -5.00 14.58 -7.21
CA LYS A 351 -5.94 15.39 -6.43
C LYS A 351 -7.34 14.79 -6.49
N GLU A 352 -7.84 14.42 -5.32
CA GLU A 352 -9.21 13.89 -5.13
C GLU A 352 -9.59 12.81 -6.15
N PHE A 353 -8.64 11.96 -6.52
CA PHE A 353 -8.88 10.88 -7.46
C PHE A 353 -9.82 9.84 -6.84
N ALA A 354 -11.02 9.73 -7.40
CA ALA A 354 -12.00 8.73 -7.02
C ALA A 354 -11.69 7.42 -7.75
N ALA A 355 -10.79 6.62 -7.19
CA ALA A 355 -10.50 5.31 -7.77
C ALA A 355 -11.73 4.38 -7.63
N PRO A 356 -11.95 3.45 -8.58
CA PRO A 356 -13.04 2.49 -8.47
C PRO A 356 -12.88 1.62 -7.22
N MET A 357 -13.99 1.15 -6.67
CA MET A 357 -14.07 0.39 -5.43
C MET A 357 -13.72 1.15 -4.14
N LEU A 358 -13.37 2.43 -4.17
CA LEU A 358 -13.30 3.23 -2.95
C LEU A 358 -14.69 3.45 -2.36
N LEU A 359 -14.77 3.53 -1.03
CA LEU A 359 -16.00 3.91 -0.33
C LEU A 359 -16.43 5.33 -0.72
N PRO A 360 -17.75 5.62 -0.73
CA PRO A 360 -18.24 6.96 -1.04
C PRO A 360 -17.61 8.06 -0.15
N GLY A 361 -17.12 9.12 -0.77
CA GLY A 361 -16.46 10.24 -0.09
C GLY A 361 -15.01 9.99 0.31
N ILE A 362 -14.42 8.85 -0.05
CA ILE A 362 -13.00 8.55 0.07
C ILE A 362 -12.34 8.79 -1.30
N THR A 363 -11.24 9.52 -1.31
CA THR A 363 -10.45 9.83 -2.51
C THR A 363 -8.96 9.67 -2.22
N MET A 364 -8.18 9.54 -3.28
CA MET A 364 -6.73 9.54 -3.25
C MET A 364 -6.20 10.93 -3.59
N SER A 365 -5.32 11.46 -2.76
CA SER A 365 -4.64 12.75 -3.02
C SER A 365 -3.19 12.66 -2.56
N MET A 366 -2.30 13.34 -3.30
CA MET A 366 -0.89 13.44 -2.92
C MET A 366 -0.33 14.79 -3.38
N SER A 367 0.62 15.34 -2.62
CA SER A 367 1.34 16.56 -2.99
C SER A 367 2.85 16.37 -2.77
N PRO A 368 3.71 17.24 -3.32
CA PRO A 368 5.17 17.10 -3.18
C PRO A 368 5.68 17.09 -1.74
N ASP A 369 4.90 17.63 -0.81
CA ASP A 369 5.22 17.76 0.62
C ASP A 369 4.36 16.87 1.54
N ASN A 370 3.36 16.16 0.99
CA ASN A 370 2.48 15.28 1.76
C ASN A 370 2.14 14.01 0.95
N TYR A 371 2.69 12.88 1.37
CA TYR A 371 2.51 11.55 0.76
C TYR A 371 1.40 10.73 1.42
N ASN A 372 0.62 11.32 2.34
CA ASN A 372 -0.56 10.64 2.89
C ASN A 372 -1.67 10.55 1.81
N LEU A 373 -1.78 9.38 1.20
CA LEU A 373 -2.68 9.14 0.07
C LEU A 373 -4.16 9.25 0.46
N PHE A 374 -4.52 8.82 1.67
CA PHE A 374 -5.90 8.85 2.18
C PHE A 374 -6.01 9.75 3.40
N ARG A 375 -6.73 10.85 3.25
CA ARG A 375 -6.96 11.81 4.35
C ARG A 375 -8.21 11.53 5.15
N LYS A 376 -9.04 10.60 4.68
CA LYS A 376 -10.27 10.16 5.35
C LYS A 376 -10.35 8.65 5.36
N ILE A 377 -10.88 8.09 6.44
CA ILE A 377 -11.15 6.66 6.60
C ILE A 377 -12.53 6.45 7.19
N GLN A 378 -13.16 5.31 6.91
CA GLN A 378 -14.45 4.93 7.47
C GLN A 378 -14.24 3.89 8.55
N LEU A 379 -14.59 4.21 9.80
CA LEU A 379 -14.68 3.21 10.86
C LEU A 379 -15.83 2.25 10.59
N GLN A 380 -15.62 0.99 10.87
CA GLN A 380 -16.59 -0.08 10.65
C GLN A 380 -16.63 -1.05 11.83
N ARG A 381 -17.81 -1.64 12.06
CA ARG A 381 -18.03 -2.71 13.05
C ARG A 381 -18.56 -3.94 12.33
N PHE A 382 -18.04 -5.10 12.66
CA PHE A 382 -18.54 -6.35 12.12
C PHE A 382 -19.84 -6.79 12.83
N ASP A 383 -20.89 -7.06 12.06
CA ASP A 383 -22.21 -7.46 12.60
C ASP A 383 -22.47 -8.98 12.60
N GLY A 384 -21.45 -9.76 12.20
CA GLY A 384 -21.54 -11.22 12.03
C GLY A 384 -21.76 -11.65 10.57
N LYS A 385 -22.01 -10.69 9.66
CA LYS A 385 -22.20 -10.94 8.23
C LYS A 385 -21.37 -10.01 7.36
N ARG A 386 -21.27 -8.74 7.74
CA ARG A 386 -20.59 -7.69 6.97
C ARG A 386 -20.03 -6.59 7.88
N TRP A 387 -19.21 -5.75 7.30
CA TRP A 387 -18.73 -4.54 7.93
C TRP A 387 -19.78 -3.42 7.83
N VAL A 388 -20.27 -2.93 8.95
CA VAL A 388 -21.25 -1.85 9.04
C VAL A 388 -20.54 -0.55 9.40
N PRO A 389 -20.74 0.56 8.64
CA PRO A 389 -20.15 1.85 8.95
C PRO A 389 -20.51 2.35 10.35
N VAL A 390 -19.53 2.92 11.06
CA VAL A 390 -19.71 3.61 12.34
C VAL A 390 -19.49 5.11 12.13
N GLY A 391 -20.57 5.88 12.19
CA GLY A 391 -20.53 7.31 11.90
C GLY A 391 -20.24 7.64 10.42
N LYS A 392 -19.77 8.87 10.17
CA LYS A 392 -19.30 9.33 8.85
C LYS A 392 -17.81 9.07 8.71
N PRO A 393 -17.25 9.08 7.48
CA PRO A 393 -15.81 9.07 7.30
C PRO A 393 -15.12 10.16 8.12
N VAL A 394 -14.04 9.80 8.79
CA VAL A 394 -13.27 10.67 9.70
C VAL A 394 -11.87 10.93 9.13
N GLY A 395 -11.34 12.10 9.38
CA GLY A 395 -10.01 12.51 8.90
C GLY A 395 -9.84 14.02 8.84
N GLU A 396 -8.86 14.46 8.07
CA GLU A 396 -8.52 15.87 7.86
C GLU A 396 -9.39 16.51 6.76
#